data_95722eb270021b815ebae21821115e72
#
_entry.id   95722eb270021b815ebae21821115e72
#
_cell.length_a   1.000
_cell.length_b   1.000
_cell.length_c   1.000
_cell.angle_alpha   90.00
_cell.angle_beta   90.00
_cell.angle_gamma   90.00
#
_symmetry.space_group_name_H-M   'P 1'
#
loop_
_entity.id
_entity.type
_entity.pdbx_description
1 polymer ?
#
loop_
_entity_poly.entity_id
_entity_poly.type
_entity_poly.pdbx_seq_one_letter_code
_entity_poly.pdbx_strand_id
1 'polypeptide(L)'
;MYRSASPIDNQNNRAPYAADLAQRCGVQFILDLADTNEEIQGYYQNADYDITWHKSLYDAGNVAALNLNANYRGGQYAYRLVAGLREIILHKGPYLIHCTEGKDRTGFVCALLEALCGASYDEMRDDYMITYDNYYGINEKDDKARYDAVVDVKFDDIARCIAGVPTYGSLDGADYAAGARKYLTDVGMTEWEINKLIERLTSK
;
A
#
# COMPACT_ATOMS: atom_id res chain seq x y z
N MET A 1 -8.23 5.47 5.03
CA MET A 1 -6.92 5.21 4.36
C MET A 1 -7.06 5.52 2.88
N TYR A 2 -6.02 6.09 2.25
CA TYR A 2 -5.95 6.39 0.82
C TYR A 2 -4.71 5.69 0.22
N ARG A 3 -4.74 5.46 -1.09
CA ARG A 3 -3.60 4.96 -1.85
C ARG A 3 -3.40 5.78 -3.12
N SER A 4 -2.14 5.97 -3.56
CA SER A 4 -1.82 6.73 -4.77
C SER A 4 -0.45 6.37 -5.36
N ALA A 5 -0.13 6.96 -6.52
CA ALA A 5 1.25 7.13 -6.95
C ALA A 5 1.99 8.05 -5.97
N SER A 6 3.33 8.11 -6.09
CA SER A 6 4.14 9.00 -5.25
C SER A 6 3.71 10.46 -5.41
N PRO A 7 3.54 11.20 -4.30
CA PRO A 7 3.29 12.63 -4.33
C PRO A 7 4.56 13.48 -4.52
N ILE A 8 5.75 12.83 -4.60
CA ILE A 8 7.05 13.53 -4.70
C ILE A 8 7.98 12.99 -5.80
N ASP A 9 7.89 11.70 -6.17
CA ASP A 9 8.60 11.17 -7.33
C ASP A 9 7.78 11.45 -8.60
N ASN A 10 8.25 12.43 -9.39
CA ASN A 10 7.52 12.92 -10.56
C ASN A 10 7.95 12.26 -11.89
N GLN A 11 8.64 11.12 -11.86
CA GLN A 11 9.09 10.45 -13.07
C GLN A 11 7.97 10.12 -14.08
N ASN A 12 6.73 10.02 -13.61
CA ASN A 12 5.54 9.75 -14.42
C ASN A 12 4.61 10.96 -14.55
N ASN A 13 5.06 12.17 -14.20
CA ASN A 13 4.29 13.42 -14.22
C ASN A 13 2.99 13.35 -13.40
N ARG A 14 2.97 12.58 -12.30
CA ARG A 14 1.78 12.37 -11.46
C ARG A 14 1.88 12.98 -10.08
N ALA A 15 3.09 13.27 -9.62
CA ALA A 15 3.32 13.74 -8.25
C ALA A 15 2.50 15.00 -7.89
N PRO A 16 2.40 16.04 -8.73
CA PRO A 16 1.61 17.23 -8.40
C PRO A 16 0.13 16.91 -8.16
N TYR A 17 -0.44 15.99 -8.97
CA TYR A 17 -1.85 15.57 -8.85
C TYR A 17 -2.08 14.71 -7.62
N ALA A 18 -1.16 13.76 -7.34
CA ALA A 18 -1.22 12.92 -6.15
C ALA A 18 -1.12 13.76 -4.87
N ALA A 19 -0.22 14.74 -4.84
CA ALA A 19 -0.05 15.66 -3.72
C ALA A 19 -1.31 16.52 -3.48
N ASP A 20 -1.87 17.14 -4.54
CA ASP A 20 -3.08 17.96 -4.45
C ASP A 20 -4.29 17.16 -3.92
N LEU A 21 -4.50 15.95 -4.47
CA LEU A 21 -5.60 15.08 -4.02
C LEU A 21 -5.41 14.64 -2.56
N ALA A 22 -4.21 14.23 -2.17
CA ALA A 22 -3.92 13.80 -0.80
C ALA A 22 -4.08 14.96 0.21
N GLN A 23 -3.62 16.16 -0.16
CA GLN A 23 -3.81 17.36 0.65
C GLN A 23 -5.30 17.69 0.83
N ARG A 24 -6.10 17.66 -0.24
CA ARG A 24 -7.54 17.89 -0.17
C ARG A 24 -8.30 16.84 0.62
N CYS A 25 -7.80 15.60 0.62
CA CYS A 25 -8.33 14.52 1.47
C CYS A 25 -7.92 14.65 2.94
N GLY A 26 -7.14 15.68 3.30
CA GLY A 26 -6.70 15.94 4.66
C GLY A 26 -5.74 14.91 5.21
N VAL A 27 -4.94 14.26 4.35
CA VAL A 27 -3.93 13.28 4.78
C VAL A 27 -2.99 13.91 5.81
N GLN A 28 -2.79 13.20 6.91
CA GLN A 28 -1.97 13.64 8.05
C GLN A 28 -0.72 12.79 8.25
N PHE A 29 -0.69 11.56 7.71
CA PHE A 29 0.47 10.68 7.79
C PHE A 29 0.64 9.91 6.47
N ILE A 30 1.90 9.79 6.02
CA ILE A 30 2.27 9.12 4.78
C ILE A 30 3.16 7.90 5.08
N LEU A 31 2.80 6.75 4.53
CA LEU A 31 3.62 5.56 4.48
C LEU A 31 4.19 5.43 3.06
N ASP A 32 5.42 5.86 2.91
CA ASP A 32 6.18 5.75 1.66
C ASP A 32 6.88 4.39 1.58
N LEU A 33 6.38 3.54 0.69
CA LEU A 33 6.90 2.19 0.52
C LEU A 33 8.16 2.14 -0.37
N ALA A 34 8.43 3.19 -1.14
CA ALA A 34 9.39 3.17 -2.23
C ALA A 34 10.76 3.72 -1.86
N ASP A 35 10.76 4.85 -1.19
CA ASP A 35 11.92 5.74 -1.17
C ASP A 35 12.72 5.62 0.13
N THR A 36 13.98 6.04 0.07
CA THR A 36 14.82 6.34 1.25
C THR A 36 14.65 7.80 1.66
N ASN A 37 15.09 8.16 2.86
CA ASN A 37 15.11 9.55 3.28
C ASN A 37 16.04 10.41 2.37
N GLU A 38 17.13 9.85 1.86
CA GLU A 38 18.03 10.53 0.94
C GLU A 38 17.36 10.84 -0.40
N GLU A 39 16.59 9.89 -0.94
CA GLU A 39 15.82 10.08 -2.17
C GLU A 39 14.75 11.15 -1.99
N ILE A 40 13.99 11.12 -0.88
CA ILE A 40 13.01 12.15 -0.53
C ILE A 40 13.65 13.54 -0.49
N GLN A 41 14.81 13.68 0.15
CA GLN A 41 15.55 14.96 0.18
C GLN A 41 16.02 15.38 -1.23
N GLY A 42 16.43 14.42 -2.05
CA GLY A 42 16.79 14.66 -3.45
C GLY A 42 15.60 15.20 -4.26
N TYR A 43 14.41 14.66 -4.07
CA TYR A 43 13.19 15.19 -4.72
C TYR A 43 12.90 16.62 -4.30
N TYR A 44 13.03 16.96 -3.01
CA TYR A 44 12.83 18.35 -2.54
C TYR A 44 13.79 19.35 -3.15
N GLN A 45 15.02 18.93 -3.44
CA GLN A 45 16.03 19.82 -4.05
C GLN A 45 15.81 20.06 -5.55
N ASN A 46 15.14 19.11 -6.23
CA ASN A 46 15.00 19.08 -7.68
C ASN A 46 13.55 19.29 -8.18
N ALA A 47 12.59 19.48 -7.29
CA ALA A 47 11.20 19.64 -7.68
C ALA A 47 10.98 20.95 -8.46
N ASP A 48 10.25 20.85 -9.57
CA ASP A 48 9.77 21.96 -10.39
C ASP A 48 8.28 22.28 -10.19
N TYR A 49 7.70 21.73 -9.10
CA TYR A 49 6.31 21.90 -8.68
C TYR A 49 6.24 22.10 -7.16
N ASP A 50 5.05 22.47 -6.64
CA ASP A 50 4.87 22.73 -5.22
C ASP A 50 4.91 21.43 -4.39
N ILE A 51 5.95 21.32 -3.56
CA ILE A 51 6.19 20.23 -2.62
C ILE A 51 5.91 20.59 -1.16
N THR A 52 5.45 21.82 -0.92
CA THR A 52 5.36 22.42 0.43
C THR A 52 4.53 21.59 1.38
N TRP A 53 3.39 21.05 0.89
CA TRP A 53 2.52 20.21 1.70
C TRP A 53 3.23 18.93 2.17
N HIS A 54 3.82 18.15 1.24
CA HIS A 54 4.51 16.92 1.60
C HIS A 54 5.70 17.19 2.51
N LYS A 55 6.50 18.23 2.17
CA LYS A 55 7.64 18.63 2.98
C LYS A 55 7.24 19.02 4.40
N SER A 56 6.10 19.69 4.58
CA SER A 56 5.61 20.04 5.91
C SER A 56 5.27 18.81 6.76
N LEU A 57 4.71 17.76 6.16
CA LEU A 57 4.47 16.49 6.84
C LEU A 57 5.79 15.78 7.18
N TYR A 58 6.73 15.77 6.26
CA TYR A 58 8.05 15.17 6.48
C TYR A 58 8.82 15.85 7.61
N ASP A 59 8.89 17.18 7.60
CA ASP A 59 9.57 17.98 8.65
C ASP A 59 8.91 17.81 10.02
N ALA A 60 7.61 17.50 10.05
CA ALA A 60 6.86 17.19 11.26
C ALA A 60 6.98 15.73 11.74
N GLY A 61 7.73 14.86 11.03
CA GLY A 61 7.86 13.44 11.34
C GLY A 61 6.65 12.60 10.96
N ASN A 62 5.80 13.09 10.05
CA ASN A 62 4.58 12.43 9.61
C ASN A 62 4.75 11.69 8.25
N VAL A 63 5.97 11.32 7.90
CA VAL A 63 6.30 10.50 6.72
C VAL A 63 7.26 9.40 7.16
N ALA A 64 6.88 8.15 6.91
CA ALA A 64 7.75 6.98 7.14
C ALA A 64 8.20 6.41 5.78
N ALA A 65 9.50 6.51 5.52
CA ALA A 65 10.15 5.99 4.32
C ALA A 65 10.66 4.55 4.56
N LEU A 66 10.15 3.57 3.81
CA LEU A 66 10.43 2.16 4.05
C LEU A 66 11.44 1.55 3.09
N ASN A 67 11.66 2.14 1.92
CA ASN A 67 12.55 1.60 0.88
C ASN A 67 12.32 0.08 0.66
N LEU A 68 11.09 -0.32 0.38
CA LEU A 68 10.75 -1.70 0.13
C LEU A 68 11.12 -2.08 -1.31
N ASN A 69 11.70 -3.26 -1.48
CA ASN A 69 11.81 -3.87 -2.81
C ASN A 69 10.45 -4.45 -3.27
N ALA A 70 10.41 -5.17 -4.39
CA ALA A 70 9.17 -5.77 -4.89
C ALA A 70 8.89 -7.18 -4.33
N ASN A 71 9.76 -7.73 -3.47
CA ASN A 71 9.64 -9.10 -2.98
C ASN A 71 8.88 -9.18 -1.65
N TYR A 72 7.56 -9.04 -1.70
CA TYR A 72 6.69 -9.11 -0.52
C TYR A 72 6.65 -10.49 0.17
N ARG A 73 7.18 -11.56 -0.46
CA ARG A 73 7.37 -12.88 0.17
C ARG A 73 8.67 -12.96 0.96
N GLY A 74 9.54 -11.97 0.84
CA GLY A 74 10.85 -11.93 1.51
C GLY A 74 10.75 -11.41 2.94
N GLY A 75 11.46 -12.06 3.87
CA GLY A 75 11.44 -11.65 5.29
C GLY A 75 11.92 -10.21 5.52
N GLN A 76 12.85 -9.70 4.70
CA GLN A 76 13.30 -8.31 4.80
C GLN A 76 12.19 -7.31 4.46
N TYR A 77 11.37 -7.63 3.44
CA TYR A 77 10.20 -6.83 3.09
C TYR A 77 9.23 -6.76 4.26
N ALA A 78 8.82 -7.93 4.76
CA ALA A 78 7.86 -8.04 5.85
C ALA A 78 8.35 -7.34 7.13
N TYR A 79 9.64 -7.48 7.48
CA TYR A 79 10.25 -6.80 8.63
C TYR A 79 10.17 -5.26 8.51
N ARG A 80 10.54 -4.70 7.35
CA ARG A 80 10.45 -3.25 7.11
C ARG A 80 9.01 -2.77 7.07
N LEU A 81 8.11 -3.55 6.47
CA LEU A 81 6.68 -3.22 6.45
C LEU A 81 6.12 -3.11 7.86
N VAL A 82 6.41 -4.09 8.74
CA VAL A 82 5.94 -4.05 10.14
C VAL A 82 6.45 -2.80 10.86
N ALA A 83 7.69 -2.37 10.62
CA ALA A 83 8.18 -1.10 11.18
C ALA A 83 7.30 0.09 10.76
N GLY A 84 6.95 0.18 9.46
CA GLY A 84 6.06 1.24 8.96
C GLY A 84 4.61 1.13 9.48
N LEU A 85 4.08 -0.09 9.63
CA LEU A 85 2.73 -0.28 10.19
C LEU A 85 2.66 0.12 11.67
N ARG A 86 3.77 0.01 12.42
CA ARG A 86 3.86 0.55 13.77
C ARG A 86 3.74 2.08 13.79
N GLU A 87 4.28 2.76 12.78
CA GLU A 87 4.10 4.23 12.66
C GLU A 87 2.62 4.60 12.44
N ILE A 88 1.85 3.82 11.66
CA ILE A 88 0.40 4.02 11.52
C ILE A 88 -0.31 3.94 12.90
N ILE A 89 0.12 3.02 13.78
CA ILE A 89 -0.46 2.91 15.13
C ILE A 89 -0.19 4.16 15.96
N LEU A 90 0.99 4.77 15.80
CA LEU A 90 1.44 5.93 16.58
C LEU A 90 0.89 7.27 16.08
N HIS A 91 0.55 7.36 14.80
CA HIS A 91 0.10 8.61 14.17
C HIS A 91 -1.41 8.64 13.95
N LYS A 92 -1.93 9.84 13.69
CA LYS A 92 -3.35 10.04 13.35
C LYS A 92 -3.55 10.03 11.84
N GLY A 93 -4.65 9.43 11.38
CA GLY A 93 -5.11 9.52 10.01
C GLY A 93 -5.85 10.85 9.70
N PRO A 94 -6.24 11.06 8.45
CA PRO A 94 -6.18 10.08 7.35
C PRO A 94 -4.75 9.72 6.90
N TYR A 95 -4.58 8.45 6.48
CA TYR A 95 -3.30 7.92 6.03
C TYR A 95 -3.24 7.85 4.51
N LEU A 96 -2.06 8.12 3.94
CA LEU A 96 -1.73 7.80 2.55
C LEU A 96 -0.68 6.68 2.52
N ILE A 97 -0.93 5.64 1.72
CA ILE A 97 0.05 4.61 1.39
C ILE A 97 0.40 4.74 -0.09
N HIS A 98 1.68 4.89 -0.40
CA HIS A 98 2.13 4.98 -1.78
C HIS A 98 3.45 4.23 -2.02
N CYS A 99 3.74 4.02 -3.28
CA CYS A 99 5.05 3.70 -3.81
C CYS A 99 5.26 4.58 -5.06
N THR A 100 6.21 4.29 -5.92
CA THR A 100 6.42 5.04 -7.16
C THR A 100 5.15 5.18 -8.01
N GLU A 101 4.50 4.06 -8.34
CA GLU A 101 3.27 4.04 -9.17
C GLU A 101 1.97 3.84 -8.38
N GLY A 102 2.02 3.52 -7.09
CA GLY A 102 0.84 3.15 -6.32
C GLY A 102 0.19 1.81 -6.72
N LYS A 103 0.91 0.98 -7.47
CA LYS A 103 0.40 -0.25 -8.08
C LYS A 103 0.83 -1.51 -7.32
N ASP A 104 2.10 -1.93 -7.46
CA ASP A 104 2.55 -3.25 -7.01
C ASP A 104 2.77 -3.30 -5.48
N ARG A 105 3.73 -2.54 -4.94
CA ARG A 105 4.01 -2.50 -3.49
C ARG A 105 2.80 -2.00 -2.70
N THR A 106 2.20 -0.92 -3.18
CA THR A 106 0.99 -0.34 -2.60
C THR A 106 -0.18 -1.30 -2.67
N GLY A 107 -0.38 -1.96 -3.81
CA GLY A 107 -1.44 -2.95 -3.99
C GLY A 107 -1.32 -4.12 -3.01
N PHE A 108 -0.12 -4.67 -2.83
CA PHE A 108 0.10 -5.72 -1.82
C PHE A 108 -0.22 -5.24 -0.41
N VAL A 109 0.31 -4.06 -0.01
CA VAL A 109 0.11 -3.56 1.36
C VAL A 109 -1.36 -3.22 1.62
N CYS A 110 -2.07 -2.61 0.66
CA CYS A 110 -3.50 -2.32 0.82
C CYS A 110 -4.32 -3.60 0.93
N ALA A 111 -4.11 -4.58 0.03
CA ALA A 111 -4.79 -5.87 0.11
C ALA A 111 -4.52 -6.61 1.44
N LEU A 112 -3.28 -6.56 1.96
CA LEU A 112 -2.94 -7.12 3.27
C LEU A 112 -3.73 -6.45 4.41
N LEU A 113 -3.83 -5.13 4.39
CA LEU A 113 -4.57 -4.37 5.40
C LEU A 113 -6.08 -4.54 5.28
N GLU A 114 -6.60 -4.64 4.07
CA GLU A 114 -8.00 -4.96 3.79
C GLU A 114 -8.36 -6.35 4.29
N ALA A 115 -7.54 -7.37 3.97
CA ALA A 115 -7.68 -8.72 4.51
C ALA A 115 -7.67 -8.74 6.04
N LEU A 116 -6.74 -7.99 6.66
CA LEU A 116 -6.65 -7.88 8.11
C LEU A 116 -7.92 -7.28 8.72
N CYS A 117 -8.59 -6.37 8.01
CA CYS A 117 -9.87 -5.76 8.39
C CYS A 117 -11.09 -6.61 7.99
N GLY A 118 -10.92 -7.80 7.41
CA GLY A 118 -11.98 -8.74 7.10
C GLY A 118 -12.54 -8.62 5.68
N ALA A 119 -11.85 -7.93 4.76
CA ALA A 119 -12.27 -7.87 3.36
C ALA A 119 -12.20 -9.25 2.70
N SER A 120 -13.15 -9.50 1.82
CA SER A 120 -13.21 -10.68 0.96
C SER A 120 -12.19 -10.60 -0.19
N TYR A 121 -11.97 -11.74 -0.86
CA TYR A 121 -11.16 -11.78 -2.08
C TYR A 121 -11.64 -10.77 -3.13
N ASP A 122 -12.95 -10.71 -3.36
CA ASP A 122 -13.53 -9.83 -4.38
C ASP A 122 -13.33 -8.34 -4.03
N GLU A 123 -13.49 -7.96 -2.77
CA GLU A 123 -13.27 -6.58 -2.33
C GLU A 123 -11.81 -6.15 -2.50
N MET A 124 -10.85 -7.00 -2.12
CA MET A 124 -9.42 -6.74 -2.31
C MET A 124 -9.03 -6.70 -3.79
N ARG A 125 -9.58 -7.62 -4.61
CA ARG A 125 -9.37 -7.65 -6.07
C ARG A 125 -9.88 -6.37 -6.72
N ASP A 126 -11.07 -5.97 -6.38
CA ASP A 126 -11.72 -4.81 -6.99
C ASP A 126 -10.95 -3.52 -6.66
N ASP A 127 -10.50 -3.34 -5.41
CA ASP A 127 -9.61 -2.21 -5.06
C ASP A 127 -8.28 -2.27 -5.83
N TYR A 128 -7.65 -3.44 -5.90
CA TYR A 128 -6.39 -3.59 -6.64
C TYR A 128 -6.54 -3.24 -8.13
N MET A 129 -7.63 -3.69 -8.76
CA MET A 129 -7.90 -3.51 -10.18
C MET A 129 -8.26 -2.08 -10.56
N ILE A 130 -8.74 -1.23 -9.63
CA ILE A 130 -8.90 0.22 -9.86
C ILE A 130 -7.62 0.86 -10.41
N THR A 131 -6.45 0.40 -9.93
CA THR A 131 -5.17 0.92 -10.44
C THR A 131 -4.96 0.57 -11.91
N TYR A 132 -5.32 -0.64 -12.33
CA TYR A 132 -5.17 -1.07 -13.73
C TYR A 132 -6.17 -0.38 -14.65
N ASP A 133 -7.37 -0.11 -14.19
CA ASP A 133 -8.34 0.72 -14.93
C ASP A 133 -7.81 2.15 -15.09
N ASN A 134 -7.39 2.79 -14.01
CA ASN A 134 -6.88 4.16 -14.04
C ASN A 134 -5.61 4.34 -14.89
N TYR A 135 -4.72 3.34 -14.94
CA TYR A 135 -3.44 3.45 -15.65
C TYR A 135 -3.53 2.99 -17.11
N TYR A 136 -4.32 1.97 -17.38
CA TYR A 136 -4.28 1.24 -18.64
C TYR A 136 -5.65 1.06 -19.28
N GLY A 137 -6.74 1.52 -18.65
CA GLY A 137 -8.10 1.29 -19.07
C GLY A 137 -8.49 -0.20 -19.06
N ILE A 138 -7.82 -1.00 -18.20
CA ILE A 138 -8.10 -2.44 -18.07
C ILE A 138 -9.15 -2.63 -16.99
N ASN A 139 -10.37 -2.91 -17.42
CA ASN A 139 -11.50 -3.22 -16.54
C ASN A 139 -12.29 -4.41 -17.08
N GLU A 140 -13.09 -5.02 -16.22
CA GLU A 140 -13.83 -6.25 -16.55
C GLU A 140 -14.83 -6.05 -17.68
N LYS A 141 -15.38 -4.84 -17.82
CA LYS A 141 -16.43 -4.53 -18.80
C LYS A 141 -15.89 -4.35 -20.21
N ASP A 142 -14.77 -3.65 -20.35
CA ASP A 142 -14.26 -3.20 -21.63
C ASP A 142 -13.13 -4.09 -22.17
N ASP A 143 -12.38 -4.76 -21.29
CA ASP A 143 -11.28 -5.66 -21.67
C ASP A 143 -11.14 -6.83 -20.69
N LYS A 144 -12.18 -7.68 -20.65
CA LYS A 144 -12.23 -8.81 -19.73
C LYS A 144 -11.04 -9.75 -19.83
N ALA A 145 -10.53 -10.02 -21.05
CA ALA A 145 -9.42 -10.96 -21.23
C ALA A 145 -8.13 -10.46 -20.58
N ARG A 146 -7.83 -9.14 -20.69
CA ARG A 146 -6.67 -8.55 -20.01
C ARG A 146 -6.92 -8.39 -18.52
N TYR A 147 -8.15 -8.07 -18.13
CA TYR A 147 -8.53 -8.03 -16.72
C TYR A 147 -8.27 -9.37 -16.04
N ASP A 148 -8.81 -10.47 -16.58
CA ASP A 148 -8.62 -11.83 -16.06
C ASP A 148 -7.12 -12.19 -16.00
N ALA A 149 -6.36 -11.89 -17.06
CA ALA A 149 -4.91 -12.16 -17.07
C ALA A 149 -4.13 -11.39 -15.99
N VAL A 150 -4.54 -10.16 -15.67
CA VAL A 150 -3.94 -9.40 -14.56
C VAL A 150 -4.32 -10.01 -13.22
N VAL A 151 -5.58 -10.36 -13.03
CA VAL A 151 -6.06 -11.01 -11.80
C VAL A 151 -5.29 -12.32 -11.57
N ASP A 152 -5.28 -13.22 -12.55
CA ASP A 152 -4.66 -14.54 -12.43
C ASP A 152 -3.13 -14.47 -12.13
N VAL A 153 -2.42 -13.52 -12.76
CA VAL A 153 -0.96 -13.44 -12.67
C VAL A 153 -0.48 -12.56 -11.52
N LYS A 154 -1.19 -11.46 -11.24
CA LYS A 154 -0.73 -10.45 -10.27
C LYS A 154 -1.51 -10.52 -8.97
N PHE A 155 -2.84 -10.38 -9.03
CA PHE A 155 -3.62 -10.31 -7.82
C PHE A 155 -3.69 -11.65 -7.09
N ASP A 156 -3.85 -12.74 -7.80
CA ASP A 156 -3.86 -14.10 -7.23
C ASP A 156 -2.55 -14.45 -6.51
N ASP A 157 -1.40 -13.97 -7.00
CA ASP A 157 -0.13 -14.18 -6.28
C ASP A 157 -0.09 -13.38 -4.97
N ILE A 158 -0.63 -12.16 -4.97
CA ILE A 158 -0.82 -11.35 -3.75
C ILE A 158 -1.76 -12.08 -2.77
N ALA A 159 -2.91 -12.54 -3.24
CA ALA A 159 -3.91 -13.25 -2.43
C ALA A 159 -3.34 -14.53 -1.82
N ARG A 160 -2.58 -15.33 -2.62
CA ARG A 160 -1.87 -16.52 -2.12
C ARG A 160 -0.84 -16.17 -1.04
N CYS A 161 -0.09 -15.09 -1.24
CA CYS A 161 0.87 -14.65 -0.24
C CYS A 161 0.20 -14.28 1.08
N ILE A 162 -0.89 -13.50 1.02
CA ILE A 162 -1.66 -13.07 2.19
C ILE A 162 -2.26 -14.29 2.90
N ALA A 163 -2.87 -15.22 2.17
CA ALA A 163 -3.46 -16.43 2.73
C ALA A 163 -2.44 -17.46 3.24
N GLY A 164 -1.14 -17.24 3.03
CA GLY A 164 -0.10 -18.21 3.38
C GLY A 164 -0.10 -19.46 2.51
N VAL A 165 -0.68 -19.37 1.30
CA VAL A 165 -0.77 -20.45 0.32
C VAL A 165 0.46 -20.42 -0.59
N PRO A 166 1.01 -21.58 -1.00
CA PRO A 166 2.10 -21.64 -2.00
C PRO A 166 1.72 -20.96 -3.32
N THR A 167 2.70 -20.49 -4.09
CA THR A 167 2.52 -19.72 -5.35
C THR A 167 1.54 -20.34 -6.36
N TYR A 168 1.41 -21.66 -6.38
CA TYR A 168 0.47 -22.37 -7.27
C TYR A 168 -0.65 -23.11 -6.51
N GLY A 169 -0.83 -22.80 -5.21
CA GLY A 169 -1.88 -23.43 -4.40
C GLY A 169 -3.27 -22.87 -4.72
N SER A 170 -4.32 -23.66 -4.42
CA SER A 170 -5.70 -23.20 -4.54
C SER A 170 -6.01 -22.13 -3.49
N LEU A 171 -6.83 -21.17 -3.89
CA LEU A 171 -7.39 -20.14 -3.01
C LEU A 171 -8.77 -20.57 -2.43
N ASP A 172 -9.27 -21.77 -2.79
CA ASP A 172 -10.56 -22.26 -2.31
C ASP A 172 -10.57 -22.39 -0.79
N GLY A 173 -11.51 -21.71 -0.15
CA GLY A 173 -11.64 -21.71 1.31
C GLY A 173 -10.54 -20.99 2.08
N ALA A 174 -9.73 -20.15 1.39
CA ALA A 174 -8.67 -19.39 2.04
C ALA A 174 -9.22 -18.38 3.07
N ASP A 175 -8.64 -18.37 4.26
CA ASP A 175 -8.92 -17.38 5.30
C ASP A 175 -7.90 -16.25 5.22
N TYR A 176 -8.26 -15.18 4.48
CA TYR A 176 -7.38 -14.04 4.24
C TYR A 176 -7.09 -13.25 5.52
N ALA A 177 -8.07 -13.13 6.42
CA ALA A 177 -7.89 -12.42 7.68
C ALA A 177 -6.90 -13.14 8.61
N ALA A 178 -7.05 -14.47 8.74
CA ALA A 178 -6.11 -15.28 9.51
C ALA A 178 -4.72 -15.29 8.86
N GLY A 179 -4.65 -15.37 7.53
CA GLY A 179 -3.40 -15.34 6.77
C GLY A 179 -2.66 -14.01 6.92
N ALA A 180 -3.36 -12.87 6.78
CA ALA A 180 -2.80 -11.54 6.99
C ALA A 180 -2.26 -11.37 8.42
N ARG A 181 -3.02 -11.82 9.42
CA ARG A 181 -2.59 -11.81 10.81
C ARG A 181 -1.32 -12.64 11.03
N LYS A 182 -1.29 -13.86 10.44
CA LYS A 182 -0.12 -14.72 10.49
C LYS A 182 1.10 -14.09 9.80
N TYR A 183 0.93 -13.49 8.61
CA TYR A 183 2.01 -12.79 7.90
C TYR A 183 2.69 -11.74 8.78
N LEU A 184 1.91 -10.97 9.54
CA LEU A 184 2.44 -9.93 10.42
C LEU A 184 3.05 -10.50 11.70
N THR A 185 2.45 -11.54 12.30
CA THR A 185 2.99 -12.16 13.53
C THR A 185 4.28 -12.93 13.29
N ASP A 186 4.43 -13.58 12.12
CA ASP A 186 5.66 -14.31 11.75
C ASP A 186 6.90 -13.42 11.72
N VAL A 187 6.73 -12.10 11.55
CA VAL A 187 7.83 -11.11 11.57
C VAL A 187 7.81 -10.22 12.81
N GLY A 188 7.11 -10.65 13.85
CA GLY A 188 7.21 -10.08 15.20
C GLY A 188 6.25 -8.95 15.53
N MET A 189 5.17 -8.78 14.75
CA MET A 189 4.06 -7.92 15.18
C MET A 189 3.21 -8.66 16.22
N THR A 190 2.95 -8.02 17.35
CA THR A 190 2.15 -8.62 18.42
C THR A 190 0.65 -8.52 18.12
N GLU A 191 -0.14 -9.42 18.73
CA GLU A 191 -1.60 -9.37 18.62
C GLU A 191 -2.19 -8.03 19.11
N TRP A 192 -1.59 -7.42 20.11
CA TRP A 192 -1.99 -6.10 20.56
C TRP A 192 -1.78 -5.03 19.49
N GLU A 193 -0.59 -5.04 18.84
CA GLU A 193 -0.27 -4.09 17.75
C GLU A 193 -1.21 -4.29 16.56
N ILE A 194 -1.49 -5.54 16.18
CA ILE A 194 -2.43 -5.87 15.09
C ILE A 194 -3.83 -5.34 15.40
N ASN A 195 -4.34 -5.57 16.61
CA ASN A 195 -5.66 -5.08 16.98
C ASN A 195 -5.71 -3.54 17.02
N LYS A 196 -4.62 -2.88 17.45
CA LYS A 196 -4.50 -1.41 17.39
C LYS A 196 -4.44 -0.90 15.95
N LEU A 197 -3.76 -1.60 15.04
CA LEU A 197 -3.74 -1.25 13.63
C LEU A 197 -5.15 -1.34 13.02
N ILE A 198 -5.87 -2.42 13.28
CA ILE A 198 -7.27 -2.58 12.84
C ILE A 198 -8.14 -1.44 13.38
N GLU A 199 -8.03 -1.13 14.67
CA GLU A 199 -8.75 0.00 15.28
C GLU A 199 -8.45 1.32 14.55
N ARG A 200 -7.18 1.59 14.24
CA ARG A 200 -6.76 2.81 13.50
C ARG A 200 -7.33 2.88 12.08
N LEU A 201 -7.40 1.75 11.40
CA LEU A 201 -7.88 1.67 10.01
C LEU A 201 -9.41 1.72 9.89
N THR A 202 -10.13 1.24 10.93
CA THR A 202 -11.59 1.12 10.91
C THR A 202 -12.32 2.18 11.73
N SER A 203 -11.62 2.95 12.60
CA SER A 203 -12.24 4.06 13.35
C SER A 203 -12.63 5.19 12.39
N LYS A 204 -13.86 5.69 12.57
CA LYS A 204 -14.41 6.84 11.84
C LYS A 204 -13.93 8.16 12.44
#